data_e7539d03c80d16bb49019d22876e95d0
#
_entry.id   e7539d03c80d16bb49019d22876e95d0
#
_cell.length_a   1.000
_cell.length_b   1.000
_cell.length_c   1.000
_cell.angle_alpha   90.00
_cell.angle_beta   90.00
_cell.angle_gamma   90.00
#
_symmetry.space_group_name_H-M   'P 1'
#
loop_
_entity.id
_entity.type
_entity.pdbx_description
1 polymer ?
#
loop_
_entity_poly.entity_id
_entity_poly.type
_entity_poly.pdbx_seq_one_letter_code
_entity_poly.pdbx_strand_id
1 'polypeptide(L)'
;APAGPMYQAGALSGNPLAMTAGIKTLELLKQPGAYDKLTATTQKLVAGIQEAAQTAGLPITAGSVSAMFGFFLCKGPVRNFEEAKTTDAERFGKLHRAMLERGVYLAPSAFEAGFTSLAHSDADIEATINAFRESFASVA
;
A
#
# COMPACT_ATOMS: atom_id res chain seq x y z
N ALA A 1 -25.24 4.54 -21.16
CA ALA A 1 -25.85 5.33 -22.19
C ALA A 1 -25.24 5.01 -23.57
N PRO A 2 -26.01 5.00 -24.64
CA PRO A 2 -27.40 5.43 -24.64
C PRO A 2 -28.41 4.33 -24.27
N ALA A 3 -27.99 3.06 -24.20
CA ALA A 3 -28.91 1.92 -24.05
C ALA A 3 -29.44 1.70 -22.61
N GLY A 4 -29.01 2.48 -21.63
CA GLY A 4 -29.40 2.36 -20.23
C GLY A 4 -28.96 3.56 -19.38
N PRO A 5 -29.27 3.56 -18.07
CA PRO A 5 -28.95 4.67 -17.17
C PRO A 5 -27.46 4.75 -16.80
N MET A 6 -26.70 3.70 -17.07
CA MET A 6 -25.27 3.65 -16.74
C MET A 6 -24.46 4.41 -17.78
N TYR A 7 -23.64 5.33 -17.33
CA TYR A 7 -22.69 6.07 -18.14
C TYR A 7 -21.27 5.54 -17.96
N GLN A 8 -20.58 5.26 -19.06
CA GLN A 8 -19.17 4.94 -19.08
C GLN A 8 -18.46 5.86 -20.07
N ALA A 9 -17.43 6.53 -19.60
CA ALA A 9 -16.56 7.35 -20.43
C ALA A 9 -15.12 7.16 -19.99
N GLY A 10 -14.19 7.27 -20.94
CA GLY A 10 -12.77 7.20 -20.69
C GLY A 10 -12.04 7.98 -21.76
N ALA A 11 -11.53 9.17 -21.43
CA ALA A 11 -10.88 10.08 -22.38
C ALA A 11 -9.68 9.44 -23.09
N LEU A 12 -8.98 8.48 -22.43
CA LEU A 12 -7.83 7.76 -22.98
C LEU A 12 -8.16 6.33 -23.41
N SER A 13 -9.44 5.93 -23.41
CA SER A 13 -9.85 4.60 -23.89
C SER A 13 -9.51 4.44 -25.37
N GLY A 14 -8.68 3.44 -25.69
CA GLY A 14 -8.20 3.21 -27.05
C GLY A 14 -7.09 4.16 -27.51
N ASN A 15 -6.63 5.09 -26.68
CA ASN A 15 -5.49 5.93 -27.03
C ASN A 15 -4.23 5.07 -27.28
N PRO A 16 -3.55 5.21 -28.44
CA PRO A 16 -2.42 4.33 -28.80
C PRO A 16 -1.28 4.34 -27.79
N LEU A 17 -0.95 5.48 -27.20
CA LEU A 17 0.10 5.58 -26.18
C LEU A 17 -0.30 4.84 -24.90
N ALA A 18 -1.52 5.06 -24.42
CA ALA A 18 -2.04 4.37 -23.23
C ALA A 18 -2.13 2.85 -23.44
N MET A 19 -2.59 2.41 -24.63
CA MET A 19 -2.65 0.99 -24.97
C MET A 19 -1.25 0.37 -25.05
N THR A 20 -0.29 1.04 -25.65
CA THR A 20 1.09 0.57 -25.75
C THR A 20 1.75 0.46 -24.36
N ALA A 21 1.57 1.45 -23.50
CA ALA A 21 2.05 1.41 -22.12
C ALA A 21 1.43 0.25 -21.33
N GLY A 22 0.12 0.04 -21.47
CA GLY A 22 -0.59 -1.08 -20.84
C GLY A 22 -0.08 -2.45 -21.31
N ILE A 23 0.08 -2.64 -22.62
CA ILE A 23 0.65 -3.85 -23.19
C ILE A 23 2.05 -4.12 -22.65
N LYS A 24 2.92 -3.08 -22.63
CA LYS A 24 4.29 -3.22 -22.12
C LYS A 24 4.34 -3.56 -20.64
N THR A 25 3.46 -2.98 -19.83
CA THR A 25 3.32 -3.29 -18.40
C THR A 25 2.95 -4.77 -18.21
N LEU A 26 1.97 -5.27 -18.98
CA LEU A 26 1.56 -6.67 -18.91
C LEU A 26 2.65 -7.64 -19.38
N GLU A 27 3.42 -7.27 -20.41
CA GLU A 27 4.58 -8.06 -20.85
C GLU A 27 5.64 -8.19 -19.75
N LEU A 28 5.93 -7.10 -19.02
CA LEU A 28 6.88 -7.11 -17.90
C LEU A 28 6.35 -7.97 -16.74
N LEU A 29 5.07 -7.87 -16.42
CA LEU A 29 4.45 -8.67 -15.35
C LEU A 29 4.35 -10.17 -15.70
N LYS A 30 4.33 -10.54 -16.99
CA LYS A 30 4.37 -11.94 -17.45
C LYS A 30 5.75 -12.58 -17.38
N GLN A 31 6.81 -11.82 -17.10
CA GLN A 31 8.15 -12.41 -16.99
C GLN A 31 8.20 -13.39 -15.81
N PRO A 32 8.90 -14.54 -15.98
CA PRO A 32 9.09 -15.49 -14.89
C PRO A 32 9.66 -14.82 -13.63
N GLY A 33 9.10 -15.10 -12.46
CA GLY A 33 9.55 -14.55 -11.18
C GLY A 33 9.08 -13.13 -10.87
N ALA A 34 8.37 -12.43 -11.77
CA ALA A 34 7.90 -11.07 -11.51
C ALA A 34 6.99 -11.00 -10.28
N TYR A 35 6.01 -11.89 -10.20
CA TYR A 35 5.09 -11.95 -9.04
C TYR A 35 5.74 -12.51 -7.78
N ASP A 36 6.72 -13.41 -7.91
CA ASP A 36 7.49 -13.91 -6.76
C ASP A 36 8.30 -12.77 -6.13
N LYS A 37 8.96 -11.95 -6.96
CA LYS A 37 9.67 -10.75 -6.49
C LYS A 37 8.72 -9.76 -5.84
N LEU A 38 7.58 -9.44 -6.46
CA LEU A 38 6.57 -8.55 -5.88
C LEU A 38 6.10 -9.06 -4.51
N THR A 39 5.78 -10.34 -4.42
CA THR A 39 5.34 -10.96 -3.18
C THR A 39 6.41 -10.86 -2.08
N ALA A 40 7.65 -11.22 -2.38
CA ALA A 40 8.75 -11.15 -1.42
C ALA A 40 9.02 -9.71 -0.95
N THR A 41 9.02 -8.74 -1.87
CA THR A 41 9.20 -7.32 -1.57
C THR A 41 8.10 -6.81 -0.64
N THR A 42 6.85 -7.15 -0.93
CA THR A 42 5.70 -6.70 -0.15
C THR A 42 5.68 -7.35 1.24
N GLN A 43 5.99 -8.64 1.33
CA GLN A 43 6.09 -9.35 2.62
C GLN A 43 7.18 -8.76 3.51
N LYS A 44 8.35 -8.42 2.94
CA LYS A 44 9.43 -7.74 3.66
C LYS A 44 8.96 -6.38 4.21
N LEU A 45 8.27 -5.58 3.40
CA LEU A 45 7.72 -4.29 3.84
C LEU A 45 6.72 -4.48 4.98
N VAL A 46 5.77 -5.39 4.84
CA VAL A 46 4.73 -5.65 5.88
C VAL A 46 5.35 -6.14 7.18
N ALA A 47 6.33 -7.04 7.12
CA ALA A 47 7.04 -7.50 8.31
C ALA A 47 7.75 -6.34 9.02
N GLY A 48 8.42 -5.46 8.27
CA GLY A 48 9.07 -4.26 8.83
C GLY A 48 8.08 -3.27 9.45
N ILE A 49 6.90 -3.07 8.84
CA ILE A 49 5.83 -2.23 9.39
C ILE A 49 5.33 -2.82 10.73
N GLN A 50 5.09 -4.13 10.78
CA GLN A 50 4.63 -4.81 12.00
C GLN A 50 5.66 -4.71 13.13
N GLU A 51 6.95 -4.98 12.84
CA GLU A 51 8.03 -4.86 13.78
C GLU A 51 8.18 -3.43 14.33
N ALA A 52 8.12 -2.43 13.45
CA ALA A 52 8.20 -1.03 13.81
C ALA A 52 7.07 -0.60 14.75
N ALA A 53 5.83 -1.00 14.47
CA ALA A 53 4.68 -0.71 15.32
C ALA A 53 4.77 -1.42 16.67
N GLN A 54 5.19 -2.69 16.69
CA GLN A 54 5.40 -3.45 17.92
C GLN A 54 6.47 -2.81 18.81
N THR A 55 7.58 -2.37 18.23
CA THR A 55 8.65 -1.66 18.94
C THR A 55 8.16 -0.35 19.58
N ALA A 56 7.26 0.34 18.90
CA ALA A 56 6.62 1.56 19.41
C ALA A 56 5.46 1.28 20.39
N GLY A 57 5.13 0.02 20.67
CA GLY A 57 4.02 -0.36 21.56
C GLY A 57 2.63 -0.11 20.96
N LEU A 58 2.54 0.03 19.64
CA LEU A 58 1.27 0.33 18.96
C LEU A 58 0.55 -0.95 18.51
N PRO A 59 -0.77 -1.03 18.70
CA PRO A 59 -1.54 -2.12 18.14
C PRO A 59 -1.58 -2.00 16.61
N ILE A 60 -1.28 -3.07 15.91
CA ILE A 60 -1.33 -3.13 14.46
C ILE A 60 -1.86 -4.47 13.97
N THR A 61 -2.66 -4.43 12.93
CA THR A 61 -2.99 -5.56 12.07
C THR A 61 -2.55 -5.22 10.66
N ALA A 62 -1.69 -6.01 10.06
CA ALA A 62 -1.19 -5.79 8.70
C ALA A 62 -1.11 -7.11 7.95
N GLY A 63 -1.21 -7.04 6.63
CA GLY A 63 -1.12 -8.19 5.75
C GLY A 63 -0.90 -7.80 4.29
N SER A 64 -0.60 -8.80 3.47
CA SER A 64 -0.39 -8.62 2.03
C SER A 64 -0.89 -9.79 1.21
N VAL A 65 -1.24 -9.48 -0.03
CA VAL A 65 -1.52 -10.46 -1.08
C VAL A 65 -0.77 -10.01 -2.33
N SER A 66 0.23 -10.79 -2.75
CA SER A 66 1.13 -10.41 -3.85
C SER A 66 1.74 -9.01 -3.63
N ALA A 67 1.49 -8.07 -4.52
CA ALA A 67 1.99 -6.69 -4.45
C ALA A 67 1.13 -5.75 -3.61
N MET A 68 -0.06 -6.17 -3.20
CA MET A 68 -1.00 -5.36 -2.41
C MET A 68 -0.74 -5.57 -0.92
N PHE A 69 -0.76 -4.51 -0.14
CA PHE A 69 -0.69 -4.56 1.31
C PHE A 69 -1.67 -3.59 1.97
N GLY A 70 -1.97 -3.86 3.22
CA GLY A 70 -2.76 -2.97 4.06
C GLY A 70 -2.36 -3.11 5.52
N PHE A 71 -2.61 -2.07 6.30
CA PHE A 71 -2.45 -2.11 7.74
C PHE A 71 -3.50 -1.24 8.43
N PHE A 72 -3.86 -1.64 9.64
CA PHE A 72 -4.83 -0.96 10.50
C PHE A 72 -4.23 -0.78 11.88
N LEU A 73 -4.33 0.41 12.45
CA LEU A 73 -3.87 0.73 13.80
C LEU A 73 -4.92 0.29 14.82
N CYS A 74 -5.11 -1.01 14.93
CA CYS A 74 -6.04 -1.65 15.86
C CYS A 74 -5.57 -3.06 16.24
N LYS A 75 -6.13 -3.60 17.31
CA LYS A 75 -5.95 -5.02 17.64
C LYS A 75 -6.82 -5.85 16.70
N GLY A 76 -6.15 -6.73 15.93
CA GLY A 76 -6.81 -7.60 14.96
C GLY A 76 -7.49 -8.84 15.55
N PRO A 77 -8.02 -9.68 14.71
CA PRO A 77 -7.95 -9.66 13.24
C PRO A 77 -8.93 -8.65 12.60
N VAL A 78 -8.62 -8.20 11.37
CA VAL A 78 -9.52 -7.38 10.54
C VAL A 78 -9.92 -8.23 9.33
N ARG A 79 -11.19 -8.64 9.25
CA ARG A 79 -11.74 -9.56 8.24
C ARG A 79 -12.84 -8.94 7.39
N ASN A 80 -13.38 -7.80 7.84
CA ASN A 80 -14.48 -7.10 7.21
C ASN A 80 -14.40 -5.60 7.51
N PHE A 81 -15.27 -4.82 6.87
CA PHE A 81 -15.26 -3.37 7.00
C PHE A 81 -15.62 -2.88 8.42
N GLU A 82 -16.51 -3.58 9.13
CA GLU A 82 -16.87 -3.20 10.52
C GLU A 82 -15.65 -3.32 11.45
N GLU A 83 -14.86 -4.38 11.29
CA GLU A 83 -13.61 -4.54 12.03
C GLU A 83 -12.56 -3.50 11.58
N ALA A 84 -12.47 -3.17 10.29
CA ALA A 84 -11.57 -2.14 9.77
C ALA A 84 -11.88 -0.75 10.36
N LYS A 85 -13.14 -0.41 10.58
CA LYS A 85 -13.55 0.86 11.21
C LYS A 85 -13.05 1.05 12.64
N THR A 86 -12.55 0.01 13.29
CA THR A 86 -11.94 0.10 14.62
C THR A 86 -10.52 0.67 14.60
N THR A 87 -9.96 0.90 13.42
CA THR A 87 -8.62 1.53 13.28
C THR A 87 -8.62 2.93 13.89
N ASP A 88 -7.50 3.30 14.52
CA ASP A 88 -7.27 4.66 15.02
C ASP A 88 -6.96 5.60 13.85
N ALA A 89 -8.02 6.15 13.25
CA ALA A 89 -7.92 7.03 12.09
C ALA A 89 -7.25 8.38 12.40
N GLU A 90 -7.35 8.89 13.64
CA GLU A 90 -6.66 10.10 14.05
C GLU A 90 -5.15 9.88 14.10
N ARG A 91 -4.72 8.79 14.72
CA ARG A 91 -3.32 8.37 14.76
C ARG A 91 -2.78 8.10 13.37
N PHE A 92 -3.57 7.46 12.50
CA PHE A 92 -3.20 7.29 11.09
C PHE A 92 -2.93 8.63 10.41
N GLY A 93 -3.75 9.65 10.65
CA GLY A 93 -3.52 10.99 10.11
C GLY A 93 -2.19 11.62 10.58
N LYS A 94 -1.80 11.39 11.83
CA LYS A 94 -0.49 11.81 12.38
C LYS A 94 0.64 11.03 11.72
N LEU A 95 0.50 9.70 11.62
CA LEU A 95 1.44 8.82 10.95
C LEU A 95 1.64 9.22 9.48
N HIS A 96 0.56 9.46 8.74
CA HIS A 96 0.62 9.88 7.34
C HIS A 96 1.47 11.15 7.16
N ARG A 97 1.28 12.16 8.00
CA ARG A 97 2.10 13.39 7.95
C ARG A 97 3.56 13.11 8.28
N ALA A 98 3.84 12.32 9.32
CA ALA A 98 5.20 11.96 9.70
C ALA A 98 5.92 11.16 8.61
N MET A 99 5.21 10.27 7.90
CA MET A 99 5.75 9.54 6.75
C MET A 99 6.03 10.48 5.57
N LEU A 100 5.13 11.41 5.29
CA LEU A 100 5.30 12.39 4.21
C LEU A 100 6.53 13.29 4.44
N GLU A 101 6.76 13.73 5.67
CA GLU A 101 7.95 14.50 6.06
C GLU A 101 9.26 13.72 5.85
N ARG A 102 9.18 12.37 5.85
CA ARG A 102 10.29 11.45 5.59
C ARG A 102 10.38 10.98 4.15
N GLY A 103 9.62 11.62 3.24
CA GLY A 103 9.64 11.34 1.81
C GLY A 103 8.84 10.10 1.40
N VAL A 104 7.98 9.56 2.26
CA VAL A 104 7.11 8.42 1.96
C VAL A 104 5.67 8.88 1.87
N TYR A 105 5.11 8.83 0.65
CA TYR A 105 3.72 9.21 0.40
C TYR A 105 2.81 7.98 0.43
N LEU A 106 2.05 7.85 1.51
CA LEU A 106 0.97 6.88 1.66
C LEU A 106 -0.35 7.48 1.15
N ALA A 107 -1.33 6.64 0.88
CA ALA A 107 -2.69 7.13 0.65
C ALA A 107 -3.21 7.90 1.89
N PRO A 108 -3.96 9.00 1.72
CA PRO A 108 -4.38 9.85 2.84
C PRO A 108 -5.55 9.29 3.66
N SER A 109 -5.95 8.05 3.41
CA SER A 109 -7.02 7.36 4.14
C SER A 109 -6.51 6.06 4.75
N ALA A 110 -6.88 5.80 6.01
CA ALA A 110 -6.58 4.55 6.72
C ALA A 110 -7.26 3.30 6.10
N PHE A 111 -8.14 3.48 5.13
CA PHE A 111 -8.91 2.42 4.48
C PHE A 111 -8.42 2.09 3.07
N GLU A 112 -7.32 2.72 2.64
CA GLU A 112 -6.73 2.47 1.33
C GLU A 112 -5.67 1.37 1.40
N ALA A 113 -5.60 0.58 0.33
CA ALA A 113 -4.51 -0.38 0.13
C ALA A 113 -3.28 0.29 -0.46
N GLY A 114 -2.10 -0.17 -0.05
CA GLY A 114 -0.83 0.18 -0.68
C GLY A 114 -0.41 -0.88 -1.70
N PHE A 115 0.45 -0.49 -2.63
CA PHE A 115 0.98 -1.39 -3.66
C PHE A 115 2.48 -1.20 -3.82
N THR A 116 3.21 -2.31 -3.90
CA THR A 116 4.59 -2.29 -4.36
C THR A 116 4.66 -2.51 -5.87
N SER A 117 5.77 -2.19 -6.47
CA SER A 117 6.02 -2.43 -7.89
C SER A 117 7.42 -3.02 -8.11
N LEU A 118 7.68 -3.51 -9.32
CA LEU A 118 9.01 -4.01 -9.70
C LEU A 118 10.08 -2.90 -9.75
N ALA A 119 9.67 -1.64 -9.71
CA ALA A 119 10.58 -0.49 -9.68
C ALA A 119 11.12 -0.18 -8.27
N HIS A 120 10.46 -0.65 -7.20
CA HIS A 120 10.98 -0.48 -5.85
C HIS A 120 12.23 -1.34 -5.66
N SER A 121 13.34 -0.69 -5.31
CA SER A 121 14.57 -1.36 -4.94
C SER A 121 14.53 -1.82 -3.48
N ASP A 122 15.47 -2.69 -3.10
CA ASP A 122 15.64 -3.07 -1.68
C ASP A 122 15.97 -1.84 -0.81
N ALA A 123 16.70 -0.87 -1.35
CA ALA A 123 17.01 0.37 -0.64
C ALA A 123 15.75 1.23 -0.38
N ASP A 124 14.82 1.30 -1.34
CA ASP A 124 13.54 2.00 -1.15
C ASP A 124 12.69 1.34 -0.07
N ILE A 125 12.66 0.01 -0.03
CA ILE A 125 11.93 -0.74 1.00
C ILE A 125 12.56 -0.52 2.38
N GLU A 126 13.88 -0.60 2.51
CA GLU A 126 14.57 -0.32 3.78
C GLU A 126 14.35 1.12 4.26
N ALA A 127 14.45 2.10 3.35
CA ALA A 127 14.17 3.49 3.66
C ALA A 127 12.72 3.68 4.14
N THR A 128 11.76 3.01 3.50
CA THR A 128 10.36 3.04 3.89
C THR A 128 10.14 2.42 5.28
N ILE A 129 10.76 1.28 5.57
CA ILE A 129 10.69 0.62 6.89
C ILE A 129 11.29 1.54 7.98
N ASN A 130 12.42 2.18 7.70
CA ASN A 130 13.04 3.11 8.63
C ASN A 130 12.15 4.34 8.89
N ALA A 131 11.51 4.88 7.84
CA ALA A 131 10.53 5.95 7.97
C ALA A 131 9.35 5.52 8.87
N PHE A 132 8.86 4.29 8.74
CA PHE A 132 7.83 3.76 9.65
C PHE A 132 8.31 3.66 11.09
N ARG A 133 9.55 3.17 11.35
CA ARG A 133 10.10 3.10 12.72
C ARG A 133 10.11 4.46 13.41
N GLU A 134 10.65 5.46 12.73
CA GLU A 134 10.73 6.81 13.27
C GLU A 134 9.35 7.46 13.42
N SER A 135 8.46 7.24 12.46
CA SER A 135 7.12 7.81 12.48
C SER A 135 6.26 7.19 13.56
N PHE A 136 6.29 5.87 13.74
CA PHE A 136 5.56 5.20 14.83
C PHE A 136 6.05 5.66 16.20
N ALA A 137 7.37 5.81 16.40
CA ALA A 137 7.93 6.34 17.64
C ALA A 137 7.44 7.77 17.95
N SER A 138 7.13 8.57 16.92
CA SER A 138 6.66 9.95 17.08
C SER A 138 5.15 10.07 17.34
N VAL A 139 4.38 9.01 17.09
CA VAL A 139 2.90 9.00 17.23
C VAL A 139 2.39 7.96 18.24
N ALA A 140 3.31 7.30 18.97
CA ALA A 140 3.02 6.33 20.00
C ALA A 140 2.27 6.90 21.22
#